data_c7a13fc06f607435a0fa3834d1e5dce4
#
_entry.id   c7a13fc06f607435a0fa3834d1e5dce4
#
_cell.length_a   1.000
_cell.length_b   1.000
_cell.length_c   1.000
_cell.angle_alpha   90.00
_cell.angle_beta   90.00
_cell.angle_gamma   90.00
#
_symmetry.space_group_name_H-M   'P 1'
#
loop_
_entity.id
_entity.type
_entity.pdbx_description
1 polymer ?
#
loop_
_entity_poly.entity_id
_entity_poly.type
_entity_poly.pdbx_seq_one_letter_code
_entity_poly.pdbx_strand_id
1 'polypeptide(L)'
;MDNLQSGDLAIEVAVTPESVFRCTWKGKSNERNPSDTLKPWFDKLLAAVGENKGTIEMHFEKIEHFNSSTITALIRLIQICRKTNIKLVMVYDQTLKWQRLSFDALRVFEKNDDLFHLRFA
;
A
#
# COMPACT_ATOMS: atom_id res chain seq x y z
N MET A 1 -10.73 -11.02 2.74
CA MET A 1 -9.99 -10.31 1.66
C MET A 1 -8.93 -11.21 1.08
N ASP A 2 -8.93 -11.40 -0.22
CA ASP A 2 -8.02 -12.33 -0.87
C ASP A 2 -6.62 -11.74 -1.04
N ASN A 3 -5.61 -12.63 -1.03
CA ASN A 3 -4.25 -12.25 -1.40
C ASN A 3 -4.18 -11.95 -2.90
N LEU A 4 -3.15 -11.23 -3.31
CA LEU A 4 -2.87 -10.99 -4.72
C LEU A 4 -1.61 -11.76 -5.13
N GLN A 5 -1.66 -12.39 -6.29
CA GLN A 5 -0.49 -12.97 -6.95
C GLN A 5 -0.55 -12.58 -8.41
N SER A 6 0.45 -11.86 -8.88
CA SER A 6 0.53 -11.41 -10.28
C SER A 6 1.98 -11.30 -10.71
N GLY A 7 2.40 -12.19 -11.63
CA GLY A 7 3.80 -12.24 -12.06
C GLY A 7 4.72 -12.44 -10.88
N ASP A 8 5.69 -11.54 -10.71
CA ASP A 8 6.68 -11.59 -9.63
C ASP A 8 6.21 -10.93 -8.34
N LEU A 9 4.98 -10.41 -8.32
CA LEU A 9 4.43 -9.70 -7.16
C LEU A 9 3.47 -10.58 -6.39
N ALA A 10 3.61 -10.60 -5.07
CA ALA A 10 2.65 -11.20 -4.15
C ALA A 10 2.29 -10.19 -3.06
N ILE A 11 1.01 -10.09 -2.73
CA ILE A 11 0.54 -9.29 -1.59
C ILE A 11 -0.28 -10.22 -0.71
N GLU A 12 0.18 -10.44 0.52
CA GLU A 12 -0.50 -11.27 1.49
C GLU A 12 -1.28 -10.40 2.47
N VAL A 13 -2.54 -10.75 2.71
CA VAL A 13 -3.43 -9.99 3.59
C VAL A 13 -3.67 -10.75 4.88
N ALA A 14 -3.51 -10.06 6.01
CA ALA A 14 -3.89 -10.56 7.33
C ALA A 14 -4.71 -9.47 8.02
N VAL A 15 -5.87 -9.85 8.58
CA VAL A 15 -6.76 -8.91 9.26
C VAL A 15 -6.71 -9.17 10.75
N THR A 16 -6.40 -8.14 11.54
CA THR A 16 -6.36 -8.25 13.00
C THR A 16 -7.77 -8.17 13.58
N PRO A 17 -7.94 -8.57 14.88
CA PRO A 17 -9.24 -8.40 15.56
C PRO A 17 -9.71 -6.94 15.60
N GLU A 18 -8.78 -5.97 15.55
CA GLU A 18 -9.10 -4.53 15.55
C GLU A 18 -9.38 -3.99 14.15
N SER A 19 -9.53 -4.88 13.16
CA SER A 19 -9.81 -4.54 11.75
C SER A 19 -8.66 -3.75 11.09
N VAL A 20 -7.42 -4.07 11.42
CA VAL A 20 -6.25 -3.59 10.67
C VAL A 20 -5.97 -4.60 9.55
N PHE A 21 -6.05 -4.13 8.32
CA PHE A 21 -5.78 -4.95 7.14
C PHE A 21 -4.29 -4.79 6.80
N ARG A 22 -3.49 -5.76 7.21
CA ARG A 22 -2.04 -5.78 6.95
C ARG A 22 -1.78 -6.44 5.61
N CYS A 23 -1.21 -5.68 4.70
CA CYS A 23 -0.91 -6.14 3.36
C CYS A 23 0.61 -6.18 3.20
N THR A 24 1.18 -7.39 3.16
CA THR A 24 2.63 -7.59 3.04
C THR A 24 2.98 -7.81 1.58
N TRP A 25 3.76 -6.90 1.02
CA TRP A 25 4.21 -6.94 -0.37
C TRP A 25 5.52 -7.71 -0.46
N LYS A 26 5.61 -8.63 -1.43
CA LYS A 26 6.80 -9.47 -1.66
C LYS A 26 7.11 -9.54 -3.13
N GLY A 27 8.38 -9.74 -3.45
CA GLY A 27 8.85 -9.90 -4.81
C GLY A 27 9.06 -8.57 -5.51
N LYS A 28 8.56 -8.45 -6.74
CA LYS A 28 8.79 -7.27 -7.57
C LYS A 28 7.50 -6.82 -8.24
N SER A 29 7.23 -5.52 -8.20
CA SER A 29 6.16 -4.89 -8.96
C SER A 29 6.77 -4.17 -10.15
N ASN A 30 6.99 -4.91 -11.22
CA ASN A 30 7.72 -4.43 -12.41
C ASN A 30 6.93 -4.60 -13.71
N GLU A 31 5.63 -4.85 -13.63
CA GLU A 31 4.76 -4.95 -14.79
C GLU A 31 4.64 -3.59 -15.48
N ARG A 32 4.40 -3.63 -16.79
CA ARG A 32 4.28 -2.41 -17.60
C ARG A 32 3.08 -1.55 -17.16
N ASN A 33 1.95 -2.20 -16.87
CA ASN A 33 0.71 -1.55 -16.45
C ASN A 33 0.23 -2.17 -15.13
N PRO A 34 0.90 -1.89 -13.99
CA PRO A 34 0.52 -2.50 -12.72
C PRO A 34 -0.90 -2.13 -12.28
N SER A 35 -1.42 -0.98 -12.72
CA SER A 35 -2.78 -0.56 -12.39
C SER A 35 -3.85 -1.53 -12.90
N ASP A 36 -3.59 -2.26 -14.00
CA ASP A 36 -4.55 -3.24 -14.51
C ASP A 36 -4.83 -4.35 -13.50
N THR A 37 -3.84 -4.68 -12.68
CA THR A 37 -3.96 -5.69 -11.62
C THR A 37 -4.24 -5.07 -10.26
N LEU A 38 -3.52 -3.99 -9.92
CA LEU A 38 -3.61 -3.37 -8.59
C LEU A 38 -4.92 -2.63 -8.37
N LYS A 39 -5.44 -1.92 -9.38
CA LYS A 39 -6.65 -1.13 -9.18
C LYS A 39 -7.86 -1.99 -8.80
N PRO A 40 -8.17 -3.10 -9.50
CA PRO A 40 -9.29 -3.97 -9.08
C PRO A 40 -9.07 -4.54 -7.68
N TRP A 41 -7.83 -4.90 -7.34
CA TRP A 41 -7.52 -5.44 -6.02
C TRP A 41 -7.66 -4.36 -4.94
N PHE A 42 -7.18 -3.14 -5.20
CA PHE A 42 -7.36 -2.01 -4.27
C PHE A 42 -8.85 -1.71 -4.06
N ASP A 43 -9.66 -1.76 -5.11
CA ASP A 43 -11.11 -1.53 -5.00
C ASP A 43 -11.75 -2.55 -4.04
N LYS A 44 -11.38 -3.81 -4.14
CA LYS A 44 -11.86 -4.86 -3.23
C LYS A 44 -11.37 -4.64 -1.80
N LEU A 45 -10.11 -4.26 -1.65
CA LEU A 45 -9.52 -3.95 -0.33
C LEU A 45 -10.28 -2.81 0.34
N LEU A 46 -10.50 -1.72 -0.40
CA LEU A 46 -11.19 -0.54 0.12
C LEU A 46 -12.62 -0.86 0.54
N ALA A 47 -13.33 -1.69 -0.24
CA ALA A 47 -14.67 -2.13 0.12
C ALA A 47 -14.66 -2.94 1.41
N ALA A 48 -13.74 -3.90 1.53
CA ALA A 48 -13.65 -4.74 2.74
C ALA A 48 -13.27 -3.91 3.97
N VAL A 49 -12.35 -2.97 3.83
CA VAL A 49 -11.92 -2.07 4.91
C VAL A 49 -13.09 -1.18 5.34
N GLY A 50 -13.81 -0.60 4.37
CA GLY A 50 -14.97 0.25 4.64
C GLY A 50 -16.08 -0.47 5.39
N GLU A 51 -16.39 -1.70 4.99
CA GLU A 51 -17.42 -2.53 5.64
C GLU A 51 -17.07 -2.82 7.10
N ASN A 52 -15.80 -2.94 7.42
CA ASN A 52 -15.33 -3.28 8.76
C ASN A 52 -14.89 -2.07 9.58
N LYS A 53 -15.04 -0.87 9.06
CA LYS A 53 -14.55 0.38 9.66
C LYS A 53 -13.08 0.25 10.06
N GLY A 54 -12.31 -0.38 9.18
CA GLY A 54 -10.94 -0.75 9.44
C GLY A 54 -9.93 0.28 8.97
N THR A 55 -8.65 -0.09 9.09
CA THR A 55 -7.52 0.67 8.58
C THR A 55 -6.66 -0.21 7.69
N ILE A 56 -5.83 0.40 6.86
CA ILE A 56 -4.92 -0.31 5.97
C ILE A 56 -3.48 -0.07 6.43
N GLU A 57 -2.71 -1.16 6.51
CA GLU A 57 -1.29 -1.10 6.81
C GLU A 57 -0.54 -1.86 5.73
N MET A 58 0.16 -1.12 4.87
CA MET A 58 0.96 -1.68 3.78
C MET A 58 2.39 -1.88 4.24
N HIS A 59 2.91 -3.09 4.13
CA HIS A 59 4.27 -3.44 4.52
C HIS A 59 5.10 -3.71 3.29
N PHE A 60 6.12 -2.89 3.06
CA PHE A 60 6.99 -2.95 1.90
C PHE A 60 8.41 -3.44 2.21
N GLU A 61 8.69 -3.85 3.45
CA GLU A 61 10.06 -4.23 3.85
C GLU A 61 10.60 -5.39 3.02
N LYS A 62 9.71 -6.26 2.55
CA LYS A 62 10.08 -7.48 1.80
C LYS A 62 10.00 -7.32 0.29
N ILE A 63 9.54 -6.17 -0.21
CA ILE A 63 9.51 -5.94 -1.65
C ILE A 63 10.93 -5.67 -2.16
N GLU A 64 11.31 -6.30 -3.27
CA GLU A 64 12.65 -6.14 -3.82
C GLU A 64 12.76 -4.96 -4.77
N HIS A 65 11.66 -4.62 -5.44
CA HIS A 65 11.63 -3.51 -6.39
C HIS A 65 10.19 -3.17 -6.77
N PHE A 66 9.94 -1.88 -7.06
CA PHE A 66 8.75 -1.47 -7.81
C PHE A 66 9.11 -0.29 -8.73
N ASN A 67 8.42 -0.23 -9.88
CA ASN A 67 8.66 0.79 -10.90
C ASN A 67 7.85 2.07 -10.62
N SER A 68 8.09 3.10 -11.43
CA SER A 68 7.40 4.39 -11.27
C SER A 68 5.88 4.28 -11.45
N SER A 69 5.42 3.36 -12.29
CA SER A 69 3.98 3.13 -12.49
C SER A 69 3.33 2.56 -11.23
N THR A 70 4.05 1.74 -10.48
CA THR A 70 3.58 1.23 -9.17
C THR A 70 3.47 2.37 -8.18
N ILE A 71 4.46 3.28 -8.14
CA ILE A 71 4.41 4.47 -7.29
C ILE A 71 3.18 5.31 -7.62
N THR A 72 2.88 5.51 -8.91
CA THR A 72 1.68 6.23 -9.34
C THR A 72 0.41 5.55 -8.82
N ALA A 73 0.34 4.22 -8.87
CA ALA A 73 -0.80 3.47 -8.32
C ALA A 73 -0.94 3.68 -6.81
N LEU A 74 0.18 3.70 -6.08
CA LEU A 74 0.19 3.96 -4.63
C LEU A 74 -0.28 5.38 -4.31
N ILE A 75 0.14 6.37 -5.10
CA ILE A 75 -0.33 7.76 -4.93
C ILE A 75 -1.84 7.84 -5.09
N ARG A 76 -2.40 7.16 -6.09
CA ARG A 76 -3.85 7.12 -6.29
C ARG A 76 -4.57 6.47 -5.11
N LEU A 77 -3.98 5.40 -4.55
CA LEU A 77 -4.53 4.76 -3.35
C LEU A 77 -4.55 5.73 -2.17
N ILE A 78 -3.46 6.48 -1.96
CA ILE A 78 -3.39 7.51 -0.90
C ILE A 78 -4.53 8.52 -1.07
N GLN A 79 -4.73 9.00 -2.28
CA GLN A 79 -5.76 10.00 -2.58
C GLN A 79 -7.17 9.44 -2.34
N ILE A 80 -7.44 8.22 -2.73
CA ILE A 80 -8.74 7.58 -2.53
C ILE A 80 -8.99 7.33 -1.04
N CYS A 81 -8.00 6.87 -0.30
CA CYS A 81 -8.12 6.65 1.15
C CYS A 81 -8.48 7.96 1.86
N ARG A 82 -7.83 9.06 1.50
CA ARG A 82 -8.14 10.37 2.09
C ARG A 82 -9.56 10.81 1.74
N LYS A 83 -9.96 10.63 0.49
CA LYS A 83 -11.30 11.01 0.02
C LYS A 83 -12.39 10.18 0.70
N THR A 84 -12.13 8.93 0.99
CA THR A 84 -13.09 8.01 1.62
C THR A 84 -12.92 7.90 3.14
N ASN A 85 -12.04 8.69 3.72
CA ASN A 85 -11.78 8.75 5.16
C ASN A 85 -11.29 7.40 5.73
N ILE A 86 -10.43 6.72 4.99
CA ILE A 86 -9.80 5.47 5.41
C ILE A 86 -8.35 5.76 5.76
N LYS A 87 -7.92 5.38 6.97
CA LYS A 87 -6.53 5.54 7.40
C LYS A 87 -5.64 4.54 6.69
N LEU A 88 -4.54 5.03 6.16
CA LEU A 88 -3.53 4.25 5.44
C LEU A 88 -2.15 4.51 6.07
N VAL A 89 -1.47 3.42 6.44
CA VAL A 89 -0.08 3.47 6.92
C VAL A 89 0.77 2.65 5.95
N MET A 90 1.89 3.20 5.53
CA MET A 90 2.89 2.50 4.72
C MET A 90 4.16 2.33 5.53
N VAL A 91 4.60 1.09 5.67
CA VAL A 91 5.79 0.71 6.44
C VAL A 91 6.89 0.29 5.47
N TYR A 92 8.08 0.86 5.59
CA TYR A 92 9.19 0.59 4.69
C TYR A 92 10.51 0.43 5.45
N ASP A 93 11.53 -0.11 4.76
CA ASP A 93 12.86 -0.31 5.32
C ASP A 93 13.76 0.86 4.92
N GLN A 94 14.02 1.77 5.87
CA GLN A 94 14.85 2.95 5.61
C GLN A 94 16.33 2.62 5.39
N THR A 95 16.77 1.41 5.73
CA THR A 95 18.15 0.98 5.48
C THR A 95 18.39 0.64 4.03
N LEU A 96 17.33 0.35 3.28
CA LEU A 96 17.40 0.13 1.84
C LEU A 96 17.28 1.48 1.12
N LYS A 97 18.37 1.89 0.48
CA LYS A 97 18.44 3.23 -0.15
C LYS A 97 17.32 3.48 -1.13
N TRP A 98 16.98 2.49 -1.97
CA TRP A 98 15.92 2.66 -2.96
C TRP A 98 14.55 2.83 -2.31
N GLN A 99 14.27 2.11 -1.21
CA GLN A 99 13.02 2.27 -0.48
C GLN A 99 12.97 3.63 0.19
N ARG A 100 14.05 4.04 0.85
CA ARG A 100 14.12 5.34 1.50
C ARG A 100 13.84 6.47 0.50
N LEU A 101 14.47 6.45 -0.67
CA LEU A 101 14.28 7.50 -1.67
C LEU A 101 12.86 7.49 -2.24
N SER A 102 12.29 6.30 -2.50
CA SER A 102 10.95 6.17 -3.04
C SER A 102 9.88 6.64 -2.05
N PHE A 103 9.99 6.23 -0.79
CA PHE A 103 8.99 6.58 0.22
C PHE A 103 9.16 7.99 0.75
N ASP A 104 10.38 8.53 0.80
CA ASP A 104 10.57 9.95 1.15
C ASP A 104 9.86 10.87 0.16
N ALA A 105 9.78 10.48 -1.11
CA ALA A 105 9.02 11.24 -2.10
C ALA A 105 7.52 11.25 -1.80
N LEU A 106 7.00 10.25 -1.11
CA LEU A 106 5.58 10.18 -0.74
C LEU A 106 5.23 10.99 0.51
N ARG A 107 6.23 11.51 1.25
CA ARG A 107 5.97 12.31 2.46
C ARG A 107 5.18 13.58 2.18
N VAL A 108 5.25 14.09 0.95
CA VAL A 108 4.47 15.27 0.55
C VAL A 108 2.95 15.03 0.72
N PHE A 109 2.51 13.77 0.74
CA PHE A 109 1.11 13.42 0.93
C PHE A 109 0.72 13.26 2.39
N GLU A 110 1.66 13.30 3.34
CA GLU A 110 1.35 13.34 4.77
C GLU A 110 0.78 14.72 5.12
N LYS A 111 -0.35 14.75 5.84
CA LYS A 111 -1.03 15.98 6.24
C LYS A 111 -1.53 15.82 7.68
N ASN A 112 -2.01 16.91 8.27
CA ASN A 112 -2.54 16.91 9.65
C ASN A 112 -3.96 16.36 9.75
N ASP A 113 -4.28 15.34 8.96
CA ASP A 113 -5.62 14.73 8.94
C ASP A 113 -5.64 13.30 9.46
N ASP A 114 -4.49 12.77 9.91
CA ASP A 114 -4.34 11.40 10.42
C ASP A 114 -4.77 10.32 9.44
N LEU A 115 -4.81 10.62 8.15
CA LEU A 115 -5.28 9.67 7.13
C LEU A 115 -4.17 8.98 6.37
N PHE A 116 -2.96 9.53 6.34
CA PHE A 116 -1.82 8.88 5.69
C PHE A 116 -0.55 9.09 6.50
N HIS A 117 0.14 7.97 6.80
CA HIS A 117 1.39 7.98 7.54
C HIS A 117 2.42 7.07 6.90
N LEU A 118 3.65 7.54 6.84
CA LEU A 118 4.83 6.73 6.52
C LEU A 118 5.53 6.36 7.82
N ARG A 119 5.93 5.10 7.94
CA ARG A 119 6.57 4.60 9.15
C ARG A 119 7.75 3.70 8.77
N PHE A 120 8.83 3.76 9.55
CA PHE A 120 9.97 2.86 9.39
C PHE A 120 9.65 1.52 10.05
N ALA A 121 10.17 0.47 9.44
CA ALA A 121 10.10 -0.85 10.03
C ALA A 121 11.08 -0.96 11.22
#